data_32d771f09ad50615aeb53c4a782413ef
#
_entry.id   32d771f09ad50615aeb53c4a782413ef
#
_cell.length_a   1.000
_cell.length_b   1.000
_cell.length_c   1.000
_cell.angle_alpha   90.00
_cell.angle_beta   90.00
_cell.angle_gamma   90.00
#
_symmetry.space_group_name_H-M   'P 1'
#
loop_
_entity.id
_entity.type
_entity.pdbx_description
1 polymer ?
#
loop_
_entity_poly.entity_id
_entity_poly.type
_entity_poly.pdbx_seq_one_letter_code
_entity_poly.pdbx_strand_id
1 'polypeptide(L)'
;MHWAKRIREVISVTADLRRFRKPDMTFLYKTVEGVGLPANVYMPKSENTKIQGVIVYIHGGGWQTGAVKERPCGGIEALTANADYMSEHGYIGVTITYRGLNITDTTTPYDMLEDCGDAVEYIRNTSFAKGKKLIVFGESAGGHLAVMLGFAEDKNIRPDGIMAINPVLDCMNEKWSYAFKGNEERENISPLHCNPPNMPPILIMHGTADDCVPISDSRRFAAKINACGGNASLIEVQDAVHAFILYGYKYESAYAEEKMQILKDAWDKMCGR
;
A
#
# COMPACT_ATOMS: atom_id res chain seq x y z
N MET A 1 23.08 -8.04 1.44
CA MET A 1 23.79 -7.33 0.34
C MET A 1 23.31 -7.68 -1.07
N HIS A 2 22.59 -8.79 -1.30
CA HIS A 2 22.08 -9.18 -2.64
C HIS A 2 20.79 -8.45 -3.06
N TRP A 3 19.98 -7.98 -2.13
CA TRP A 3 18.69 -7.34 -2.39
C TRP A 3 18.81 -5.92 -2.97
N ALA A 4 19.69 -5.09 -2.43
CA ALA A 4 19.88 -3.71 -2.91
C ALA A 4 20.46 -3.65 -4.35
N LYS A 5 21.16 -4.71 -4.79
CA LYS A 5 21.69 -4.81 -6.16
C LYS A 5 20.59 -5.14 -7.16
N ARG A 6 19.61 -5.97 -6.81
CA ARG A 6 18.45 -6.31 -7.66
C ARG A 6 17.52 -5.13 -7.90
N ILE A 7 17.35 -4.22 -6.92
CA ILE A 7 16.53 -3.02 -7.10
C ILE A 7 17.12 -2.06 -8.15
N ARG A 8 18.45 -2.00 -8.30
CA ARG A 8 19.11 -1.13 -9.29
C ARG A 8 19.02 -1.65 -10.72
N GLU A 9 18.88 -2.96 -10.93
CA GLU A 9 18.74 -3.56 -12.27
C GLU A 9 17.35 -3.36 -12.89
N VAL A 10 16.36 -3.05 -12.07
CA VAL A 10 14.96 -2.85 -12.46
C VAL A 10 14.71 -1.54 -13.24
N ILE A 11 15.61 -0.57 -13.17
CA ILE A 11 15.45 0.75 -13.83
C ILE A 11 15.67 0.67 -15.36
N SER A 12 16.08 -0.47 -15.92
CA SER A 12 16.39 -0.62 -17.35
C SER A 12 15.32 -1.29 -18.21
N VAL A 13 14.15 -1.61 -17.68
CA VAL A 13 13.08 -2.24 -18.46
C VAL A 13 12.19 -1.16 -19.09
N THR A 14 11.98 -1.30 -20.40
CA THR A 14 11.14 -0.53 -21.32
C THR A 14 10.16 0.42 -20.63
N ALA A 15 10.32 1.73 -20.89
CA ALA A 15 9.56 2.81 -20.29
C ALA A 15 8.04 2.57 -20.40
N ASP A 16 7.43 2.10 -19.31
CA ASP A 16 5.99 2.16 -19.16
C ASP A 16 5.61 3.63 -18.92
N LEU A 17 4.94 4.23 -19.89
CA LEU A 17 4.55 5.64 -19.84
C LEU A 17 3.68 5.95 -18.62
N ARG A 18 2.93 4.97 -18.08
CA ARG A 18 2.14 5.14 -16.85
C ARG A 18 3.01 5.34 -15.61
N ARG A 19 4.18 4.71 -15.52
CA ARG A 19 5.12 4.88 -14.40
C ARG A 19 5.70 6.29 -14.31
N PHE A 20 5.66 7.02 -15.41
CA PHE A 20 6.22 8.38 -15.53
C PHE A 20 5.16 9.46 -15.65
N ARG A 21 3.88 9.13 -15.47
CA ARG A 21 2.85 10.16 -15.40
C ARG A 21 3.21 11.15 -14.30
N LYS A 22 3.27 12.42 -14.65
CA LYS A 22 3.42 13.50 -13.66
C LYS A 22 2.13 13.61 -12.85
N PRO A 23 2.22 13.80 -11.53
CA PRO A 23 1.04 14.09 -10.73
C PRO A 23 0.39 15.40 -11.16
N ASP A 24 -0.93 15.48 -11.01
CA ASP A 24 -1.68 16.71 -11.24
C ASP A 24 -1.44 17.71 -10.09
N MET A 25 -1.09 17.20 -8.90
CA MET A 25 -0.80 17.99 -7.71
C MET A 25 0.20 17.24 -6.83
N THR A 26 1.07 17.99 -6.16
CA THR A 26 1.97 17.48 -5.11
C THR A 26 1.91 18.40 -3.90
N PHE A 27 1.84 17.82 -2.70
CA PHE A 27 1.92 18.57 -1.44
C PHE A 27 2.71 17.80 -0.39
N LEU A 28 3.18 18.47 0.64
CA LEU A 28 3.74 17.83 1.83
C LEU A 28 2.63 17.63 2.86
N TYR A 29 2.45 16.41 3.31
CA TYR A 29 1.48 16.11 4.37
C TYR A 29 2.11 16.13 5.77
N LYS A 30 3.45 15.93 5.85
CA LYS A 30 4.23 15.91 7.10
C LYS A 30 5.67 16.33 6.83
N THR A 31 6.37 16.78 7.87
CA THR A 31 7.83 16.95 7.86
C THR A 31 8.40 16.27 9.10
N VAL A 32 9.40 15.39 8.91
CA VAL A 32 10.07 14.64 9.98
C VAL A 32 11.58 14.81 9.83
N GLU A 33 12.28 15.19 10.91
CA GLU A 33 13.73 15.39 10.91
C GLU A 33 14.23 16.32 9.78
N GLY A 34 13.40 17.31 9.40
CA GLY A 34 13.70 18.23 8.32
C GLY A 34 13.47 17.67 6.90
N VAL A 35 12.99 16.42 6.79
CA VAL A 35 12.60 15.78 5.53
C VAL A 35 11.10 15.90 5.34
N GLY A 36 10.67 16.57 4.26
CA GLY A 36 9.26 16.65 3.88
C GLY A 36 8.78 15.34 3.29
N LEU A 37 7.61 14.86 3.73
CA LEU A 37 6.95 13.67 3.20
C LEU A 37 5.87 14.08 2.19
N PRO A 38 6.11 13.90 0.89
CA PRO A 38 5.18 14.30 -0.16
C PRO A 38 4.06 13.29 -0.38
N ALA A 39 2.96 13.81 -0.92
CA ALA A 39 1.89 13.06 -1.56
C ALA A 39 1.69 13.58 -2.99
N ASN A 40 1.56 12.67 -3.96
CA ASN A 40 1.29 12.97 -5.37
C ASN A 40 -0.15 12.57 -5.71
N VAL A 41 -0.91 13.47 -6.30
CA VAL A 41 -2.32 13.28 -6.65
C VAL A 41 -2.48 13.06 -8.15
N TYR A 42 -3.28 12.09 -8.51
CA TYR A 42 -3.66 11.73 -9.88
C TYR A 42 -5.18 11.80 -10.00
N MET A 43 -5.64 12.86 -10.66
CA MET A 43 -7.07 13.09 -10.89
C MET A 43 -7.58 12.28 -12.08
N PRO A 44 -8.86 11.88 -12.12
CA PRO A 44 -9.49 11.42 -13.35
C PRO A 44 -9.32 12.42 -14.49
N LYS A 45 -8.96 11.89 -15.70
CA LYS A 45 -8.64 12.74 -16.87
C LYS A 45 -9.87 13.45 -17.45
N SER A 46 -11.07 12.92 -17.22
CA SER A 46 -12.32 13.50 -17.71
C SER A 46 -13.05 14.22 -16.58
N GLU A 47 -13.37 15.49 -16.78
CA GLU A 47 -14.15 16.30 -15.82
C GLU A 47 -15.56 15.75 -15.57
N ASN A 48 -16.10 15.00 -16.52
CA ASN A 48 -17.41 14.36 -16.40
C ASN A 48 -17.38 13.01 -15.66
N THR A 49 -16.20 12.56 -15.21
CA THR A 49 -16.08 11.28 -14.51
C THR A 49 -16.66 11.40 -13.10
N LYS A 50 -17.65 10.57 -12.81
CA LYS A 50 -18.18 10.45 -11.43
C LYS A 50 -17.08 9.91 -10.51
N ILE A 51 -16.70 10.70 -9.51
CA ILE A 51 -15.71 10.28 -8.52
C ILE A 51 -16.30 9.21 -7.61
N GLN A 52 -15.67 8.04 -7.58
CA GLN A 52 -16.07 6.88 -6.81
C GLN A 52 -15.46 6.84 -5.40
N GLY A 53 -14.32 7.50 -5.23
CA GLY A 53 -13.59 7.54 -3.98
C GLY A 53 -12.16 8.05 -4.18
N VAL A 54 -11.40 8.04 -3.10
CA VAL A 54 -9.96 8.34 -3.07
C VAL A 54 -9.22 7.06 -2.70
N ILE A 55 -8.14 6.74 -3.39
CA ILE A 55 -7.26 5.62 -3.06
C ILE A 55 -5.88 6.17 -2.71
N VAL A 56 -5.45 5.94 -1.47
CA VAL A 56 -4.10 6.27 -0.99
C VAL A 56 -3.21 5.05 -1.18
N TYR A 57 -2.12 5.22 -1.93
CA TYR A 57 -1.19 4.16 -2.30
C TYR A 57 0.05 4.19 -1.41
N ILE A 58 0.28 3.10 -0.69
CA ILE A 58 1.38 2.89 0.25
C ILE A 58 2.35 1.88 -0.36
N HIS A 59 3.53 2.34 -0.75
CA HIS A 59 4.52 1.50 -1.44
C HIS A 59 5.17 0.46 -0.52
N GLY A 60 5.67 -0.62 -1.11
CA GLY A 60 6.46 -1.64 -0.43
C GLY A 60 7.94 -1.28 -0.32
N GLY A 61 8.79 -2.31 -0.34
CA GLY A 61 10.25 -2.16 -0.25
C GLY A 61 10.83 -2.50 1.11
N GLY A 62 10.17 -3.40 1.88
CA GLY A 62 10.67 -3.93 3.15
C GLY A 62 10.91 -2.86 4.21
N TRP A 63 10.09 -1.80 4.23
CA TRP A 63 10.20 -0.62 5.09
C TRP A 63 11.49 0.20 4.87
N GLN A 64 12.41 -0.24 4.00
CA GLN A 64 13.69 0.43 3.72
C GLN A 64 13.60 1.51 2.63
N THR A 65 12.59 1.43 1.75
CA THR A 65 12.49 2.26 0.55
C THR A 65 11.85 3.64 0.78
N GLY A 66 11.43 3.96 1.99
CA GLY A 66 10.80 5.22 2.34
C GLY A 66 11.72 6.45 2.19
N ALA A 67 11.21 7.62 2.56
CA ALA A 67 11.94 8.87 2.54
C ALA A 67 13.16 8.84 3.47
N VAL A 68 14.28 9.32 2.97
CA VAL A 68 15.52 9.58 3.72
C VAL A 68 16.09 10.92 3.27
N LYS A 69 17.04 11.50 4.01
CA LYS A 69 17.59 12.85 3.72
C LYS A 69 18.11 12.99 2.28
N GLU A 70 18.78 11.97 1.77
CA GLU A 70 19.34 11.94 0.41
C GLU A 70 18.29 11.66 -0.67
N ARG A 71 17.11 11.16 -0.29
CA ARG A 71 16.02 10.80 -1.19
C ARG A 71 14.67 11.01 -0.51
N PRO A 72 14.21 12.27 -0.36
CA PRO A 72 12.96 12.58 0.36
C PRO A 72 11.70 12.02 -0.32
N CYS A 73 11.75 11.68 -1.61
CA CYS A 73 10.64 11.06 -2.35
C CYS A 73 10.80 9.53 -2.48
N GLY A 74 11.56 8.87 -1.60
CA GLY A 74 11.80 7.43 -1.69
C GLY A 74 10.51 6.62 -1.77
N GLY A 75 10.38 5.78 -2.79
CA GLY A 75 9.25 4.86 -2.97
C GLY A 75 7.96 5.44 -3.57
N ILE A 76 7.75 6.76 -3.54
CA ILE A 76 6.48 7.40 -3.93
C ILE A 76 6.03 7.07 -5.35
N GLU A 77 6.96 6.80 -6.26
CA GLU A 77 6.67 6.51 -7.66
C GLU A 77 6.33 5.04 -7.95
N ALA A 78 6.57 4.15 -6.99
CA ALA A 78 6.44 2.70 -7.21
C ALA A 78 5.03 2.28 -7.65
N LEU A 79 4.00 2.97 -7.16
CA LEU A 79 2.59 2.68 -7.45
C LEU A 79 1.92 3.76 -8.32
N THR A 80 2.69 4.61 -9.00
CA THR A 80 2.14 5.66 -9.88
C THR A 80 1.28 5.07 -11.00
N ALA A 81 1.73 3.99 -11.64
CA ALA A 81 0.97 3.34 -12.72
C ALA A 81 -0.37 2.75 -12.22
N ASN A 82 -0.37 2.20 -11.00
CA ASN A 82 -1.59 1.70 -10.36
C ASN A 82 -2.57 2.84 -10.04
N ALA A 83 -2.05 3.97 -9.54
CA ALA A 83 -2.84 5.16 -9.26
C ALA A 83 -3.42 5.79 -10.55
N ASP A 84 -2.61 5.85 -11.62
CA ASP A 84 -3.07 6.33 -12.94
C ASP A 84 -4.16 5.42 -13.51
N TYR A 85 -3.97 4.09 -13.47
CA TYR A 85 -4.97 3.13 -13.90
C TYR A 85 -6.32 3.36 -13.21
N MET A 86 -6.33 3.45 -11.87
CA MET A 86 -7.57 3.64 -11.13
C MET A 86 -8.15 5.05 -11.34
N SER A 87 -7.34 6.06 -11.67
CA SER A 87 -7.84 7.39 -12.03
C SER A 87 -8.67 7.38 -13.31
N GLU A 88 -8.32 6.56 -14.29
CA GLU A 88 -9.14 6.36 -15.50
C GLU A 88 -10.49 5.68 -15.20
N HIS A 89 -10.61 5.03 -14.04
CA HIS A 89 -11.82 4.35 -13.57
C HIS A 89 -12.60 5.14 -12.51
N GLY A 90 -12.34 6.44 -12.38
CA GLY A 90 -13.13 7.34 -11.54
C GLY A 90 -12.66 7.43 -10.08
N TYR A 91 -11.50 6.95 -9.75
CA TYR A 91 -10.90 7.18 -8.43
C TYR A 91 -9.90 8.32 -8.48
N ILE A 92 -9.77 9.07 -7.40
CA ILE A 92 -8.63 9.96 -7.20
C ILE A 92 -7.52 9.11 -6.60
N GLY A 93 -6.40 8.97 -7.32
CA GLY A 93 -5.22 8.27 -6.82
C GLY A 93 -4.31 9.22 -6.05
N VAL A 94 -3.81 8.79 -4.88
CA VAL A 94 -2.83 9.57 -4.11
C VAL A 94 -1.69 8.64 -3.69
N THR A 95 -0.52 8.77 -4.32
CA THR A 95 0.66 8.03 -3.87
C THR A 95 1.36 8.81 -2.77
N ILE A 96 1.77 8.14 -1.71
CA ILE A 96 2.52 8.73 -0.61
C ILE A 96 3.87 8.06 -0.45
N THR A 97 4.82 8.75 0.16
CA THR A 97 5.97 8.11 0.81
C THR A 97 5.84 8.28 2.32
N TYR A 98 6.54 7.47 3.06
CA TYR A 98 6.69 7.50 4.51
C TYR A 98 8.18 7.47 4.85
N ARG A 99 8.57 7.77 6.09
CA ARG A 99 10.00 7.69 6.49
C ARG A 99 10.53 6.27 6.28
N GLY A 100 11.75 6.14 5.74
CA GLY A 100 12.45 4.85 5.64
C GLY A 100 13.17 4.49 6.94
N LEU A 101 13.49 3.21 7.18
CA LEU A 101 14.25 2.75 8.36
C LEU A 101 15.56 3.51 8.61
N ASN A 102 16.15 4.07 7.56
CA ASN A 102 17.45 4.75 7.64
C ASN A 102 17.34 6.28 7.79
N ILE A 103 16.16 6.84 8.08
CA ILE A 103 16.03 8.28 8.30
C ILE A 103 16.64 8.69 9.64
N THR A 104 16.49 7.83 10.64
CA THR A 104 17.21 7.86 11.93
C THR A 104 17.57 6.44 12.35
N ASP A 105 18.52 6.27 13.26
CA ASP A 105 18.88 4.96 13.82
C ASP A 105 17.78 4.34 14.69
N THR A 106 16.72 5.11 14.99
CA THR A 106 15.62 4.69 15.86
C THR A 106 14.31 4.46 15.12
N THR A 107 14.23 4.74 13.82
CA THR A 107 13.01 4.57 13.03
C THR A 107 12.58 3.10 12.97
N THR A 108 11.30 2.86 13.19
CA THR A 108 10.66 1.54 13.15
C THR A 108 9.41 1.56 12.27
N PRO A 109 8.81 0.40 11.95
CA PRO A 109 7.52 0.37 11.27
C PRO A 109 6.37 1.06 12.00
N TYR A 110 6.46 1.28 13.31
CA TYR A 110 5.49 2.12 14.05
C TYR A 110 5.52 3.56 13.58
N ASP A 111 6.71 4.12 13.41
CA ASP A 111 6.87 5.48 12.91
C ASP A 111 6.32 5.63 11.49
N MET A 112 6.46 4.58 10.66
CA MET A 112 5.93 4.55 9.31
C MET A 112 4.40 4.43 9.30
N LEU A 113 3.85 3.66 10.24
CA LEU A 113 2.41 3.54 10.43
C LEU A 113 1.81 4.89 10.86
N GLU A 114 2.48 5.61 11.75
CA GLU A 114 2.12 6.98 12.13
C GLU A 114 2.11 7.90 10.90
N ASP A 115 3.17 7.89 10.09
CA ASP A 115 3.24 8.71 8.87
C ASP A 115 2.10 8.40 7.90
N CYS A 116 1.78 7.11 7.72
CA CYS A 116 0.66 6.70 6.87
C CYS A 116 -0.69 7.15 7.44
N GLY A 117 -0.86 7.11 8.76
CA GLY A 117 -2.03 7.64 9.46
C GLY A 117 -2.21 9.14 9.24
N ASP A 118 -1.14 9.91 9.45
CA ASP A 118 -1.10 11.36 9.23
C ASP A 118 -1.43 11.71 7.77
N ALA A 119 -0.92 10.91 6.81
CA ALA A 119 -1.24 11.08 5.39
C ALA A 119 -2.74 10.85 5.12
N VAL A 120 -3.32 9.80 5.69
CA VAL A 120 -4.77 9.49 5.54
C VAL A 120 -5.61 10.62 6.12
N GLU A 121 -5.29 11.09 7.33
CA GLU A 121 -6.00 12.20 7.98
C GLU A 121 -5.87 13.49 7.15
N TYR A 122 -4.66 13.84 6.73
CA TYR A 122 -4.41 15.02 5.91
C TYR A 122 -5.23 14.97 4.61
N ILE A 123 -5.15 13.85 3.87
CA ILE A 123 -5.85 13.67 2.60
C ILE A 123 -7.36 13.76 2.81
N ARG A 124 -7.91 13.10 3.84
CA ARG A 124 -9.34 13.12 4.17
C ARG A 124 -9.89 14.54 4.35
N ASN A 125 -9.08 15.45 4.86
CA ASN A 125 -9.43 16.85 5.10
C ASN A 125 -9.24 17.77 3.87
N THR A 126 -8.68 17.28 2.76
CA THR A 126 -8.55 18.07 1.52
C THR A 126 -9.91 18.29 0.84
N SER A 127 -10.01 19.35 0.06
CA SER A 127 -11.23 19.66 -0.69
C SER A 127 -11.61 18.59 -1.71
N PHE A 128 -10.64 17.92 -2.31
CA PHE A 128 -10.88 16.86 -3.29
C PHE A 128 -11.35 15.54 -2.65
N ALA A 129 -11.02 15.28 -1.39
CA ALA A 129 -11.36 14.04 -0.70
C ALA A 129 -12.57 14.18 0.24
N LYS A 130 -12.90 15.39 0.67
CA LYS A 130 -13.97 15.66 1.65
C LYS A 130 -15.29 14.99 1.25
N GLY A 131 -15.85 14.20 2.17
CA GLY A 131 -17.11 13.49 1.96
C GLY A 131 -17.05 12.27 1.04
N LYS A 132 -15.87 11.89 0.57
CA LYS A 132 -15.68 10.69 -0.25
C LYS A 132 -15.17 9.52 0.59
N LYS A 133 -15.43 8.29 0.12
CA LYS A 133 -14.80 7.10 0.66
C LYS A 133 -13.28 7.15 0.42
N LEU A 134 -12.50 6.88 1.45
CA LEU A 134 -11.05 6.80 1.39
C LEU A 134 -10.62 5.35 1.57
N ILE A 135 -9.98 4.81 0.55
CA ILE A 135 -9.46 3.45 0.50
C ILE A 135 -7.94 3.54 0.61
N VAL A 136 -7.31 2.61 1.30
CA VAL A 136 -5.86 2.45 1.23
C VAL A 136 -5.51 1.25 0.36
N PHE A 137 -4.52 1.43 -0.50
CA PHE A 137 -3.92 0.37 -1.32
C PHE A 137 -2.47 0.22 -0.89
N GLY A 138 -2.06 -0.97 -0.50
CA GLY A 138 -0.68 -1.21 -0.09
C GLY A 138 -0.10 -2.48 -0.69
N GLU A 139 1.19 -2.44 -1.03
CA GLU A 139 1.94 -3.58 -1.57
C GLU A 139 3.04 -3.99 -0.59
N SER A 140 3.21 -5.31 -0.31
CA SER A 140 4.29 -5.85 0.53
C SER A 140 4.33 -5.21 1.94
N ALA A 141 5.42 -4.55 2.32
CA ALA A 141 5.52 -3.75 3.54
C ALA A 141 4.47 -2.62 3.59
N GLY A 142 4.14 -1.99 2.46
CA GLY A 142 3.04 -1.03 2.36
C GLY A 142 1.68 -1.69 2.56
N GLY A 143 1.54 -2.95 2.13
CA GLY A 143 0.37 -3.78 2.41
C GLY A 143 0.19 -4.05 3.91
N HIS A 144 1.30 -4.29 4.63
CA HIS A 144 1.32 -4.36 6.08
C HIS A 144 0.79 -3.06 6.71
N LEU A 145 1.36 -1.91 6.34
CA LEU A 145 0.96 -0.60 6.86
C LEU A 145 -0.52 -0.30 6.55
N ALA A 146 -0.97 -0.61 5.33
CA ALA A 146 -2.37 -0.45 4.93
C ALA A 146 -3.33 -1.29 5.80
N VAL A 147 -2.98 -2.54 6.08
CA VAL A 147 -3.76 -3.43 6.94
C VAL A 147 -3.76 -2.94 8.38
N MET A 148 -2.60 -2.50 8.90
CA MET A 148 -2.49 -1.96 10.26
C MET A 148 -3.33 -0.70 10.47
N LEU A 149 -3.48 0.17 9.46
CA LEU A 149 -4.40 1.31 9.53
C LEU A 149 -5.86 0.88 9.74
N GLY A 150 -6.22 -0.32 9.29
CA GLY A 150 -7.56 -0.89 9.52
C GLY A 150 -7.87 -1.18 10.98
N PHE A 151 -6.85 -1.40 11.82
CA PHE A 151 -7.01 -1.60 13.26
C PHE A 151 -7.12 -0.30 14.06
N ALA A 152 -6.91 0.86 13.43
CA ALA A 152 -6.99 2.15 14.11
C ALA A 152 -8.38 2.39 14.70
N GLU A 153 -8.45 2.81 15.96
CA GLU A 153 -9.70 3.21 16.61
C GLU A 153 -10.17 4.58 16.10
N ASP A 154 -9.21 5.47 15.81
CA ASP A 154 -9.49 6.79 15.28
C ASP A 154 -9.98 6.68 13.81
N LYS A 155 -11.22 7.13 13.61
CA LYS A 155 -11.88 7.15 12.29
C LYS A 155 -11.24 8.13 11.29
N ASN A 156 -10.46 9.09 11.77
CA ASN A 156 -9.78 10.04 10.88
C ASN A 156 -8.66 9.37 10.11
N ILE A 157 -7.93 8.45 10.76
CA ILE A 157 -6.84 7.70 10.15
C ILE A 157 -7.26 6.33 9.64
N ARG A 158 -8.36 5.75 10.18
CA ARG A 158 -8.88 4.47 9.71
C ARG A 158 -9.51 4.60 8.33
N PRO A 159 -9.06 3.82 7.31
CA PRO A 159 -9.64 3.86 5.97
C PRO A 159 -11.08 3.31 5.95
N ASP A 160 -11.84 3.66 4.90
CA ASP A 160 -13.17 3.09 4.64
C ASP A 160 -13.10 1.72 3.94
N GLY A 161 -11.91 1.31 3.49
CA GLY A 161 -11.63 0.02 2.87
C GLY A 161 -10.16 -0.17 2.57
N ILE A 162 -9.74 -1.41 2.37
CA ILE A 162 -8.35 -1.80 2.18
C ILE A 162 -8.21 -2.69 0.96
N MET A 163 -7.24 -2.40 0.11
CA MET A 163 -6.72 -3.28 -0.94
C MET A 163 -5.27 -3.62 -0.61
N ALA A 164 -4.98 -4.86 -0.29
CA ALA A 164 -3.64 -5.29 0.13
C ALA A 164 -3.07 -6.32 -0.85
N ILE A 165 -1.91 -6.02 -1.41
CA ILE A 165 -1.24 -6.87 -2.39
C ILE A 165 -0.04 -7.53 -1.73
N ASN A 166 -0.01 -8.86 -1.73
CA ASN A 166 1.04 -9.67 -1.07
C ASN A 166 1.54 -9.05 0.26
N PRO A 167 0.61 -8.70 1.18
CA PRO A 167 0.96 -7.96 2.38
C PRO A 167 1.75 -8.81 3.36
N VAL A 168 2.69 -8.20 4.09
CA VAL A 168 3.30 -8.82 5.26
C VAL A 168 2.27 -8.81 6.39
N LEU A 169 1.84 -9.98 6.84
CA LEU A 169 0.79 -10.13 7.87
C LEU A 169 1.29 -10.78 9.15
N ASP A 170 2.47 -11.38 9.11
CA ASP A 170 3.17 -11.96 10.25
C ASP A 170 4.60 -11.38 10.35
N CYS A 171 4.78 -10.39 11.23
CA CYS A 171 6.09 -9.79 11.48
C CYS A 171 6.98 -10.66 12.37
N MET A 172 6.45 -11.77 12.95
CA MET A 172 7.23 -12.70 13.76
C MET A 172 8.16 -13.58 12.94
N ASN A 173 7.99 -13.64 11.61
CA ASN A 173 8.94 -14.32 10.74
C ASN A 173 10.34 -13.67 10.85
N GLU A 174 11.37 -14.46 11.14
CA GLU A 174 12.73 -13.99 11.41
C GLU A 174 13.33 -13.14 10.28
N LYS A 175 12.92 -13.33 9.05
CA LYS A 175 13.39 -12.50 7.92
C LYS A 175 13.03 -11.02 8.05
N TRP A 176 12.06 -10.67 8.91
CA TRP A 176 11.64 -9.30 9.16
C TRP A 176 12.29 -8.68 10.40
N SER A 177 13.08 -9.46 11.17
CA SER A 177 13.69 -9.02 12.42
C SER A 177 14.55 -7.76 12.29
N TYR A 178 15.13 -7.51 11.11
CA TYR A 178 15.94 -6.32 10.84
C TYR A 178 15.18 -4.99 10.96
N ALA A 179 13.84 -5.02 10.85
CA ALA A 179 13.01 -3.82 10.86
C ALA A 179 12.53 -3.43 12.27
N PHE A 180 12.73 -4.29 13.26
CA PHE A 180 12.17 -4.15 14.60
C PHE A 180 13.24 -4.28 15.68
N LYS A 181 12.98 -3.65 16.84
CA LYS A 181 13.90 -3.68 18.00
C LYS A 181 13.75 -4.92 18.87
N GLY A 182 12.65 -5.67 18.75
CA GLY A 182 12.40 -6.87 19.55
C GLY A 182 11.10 -7.59 19.21
N ASN A 183 10.89 -8.74 19.86
CA ASN A 183 9.75 -9.62 19.57
C ASN A 183 8.41 -9.01 20.00
N GLU A 184 8.35 -8.32 21.12
CA GLU A 184 7.13 -7.64 21.58
C GLU A 184 6.67 -6.58 20.57
N GLU A 185 7.61 -5.78 20.04
CA GLU A 185 7.34 -4.81 19.01
C GLU A 185 6.78 -5.48 17.74
N ARG A 186 7.38 -6.61 17.32
CA ARG A 186 6.94 -7.39 16.16
C ARG A 186 5.55 -7.96 16.33
N GLU A 187 5.24 -8.51 17.50
CA GLU A 187 3.95 -9.10 17.80
C GLU A 187 2.82 -8.07 17.76
N ASN A 188 3.03 -6.93 18.41
CA ASN A 188 2.04 -5.87 18.52
C ASN A 188 1.66 -5.22 17.18
N ILE A 189 2.53 -5.29 16.17
CA ILE A 189 2.29 -4.74 14.82
C ILE A 189 2.09 -5.85 13.77
N SER A 190 1.95 -7.10 14.17
CA SER A 190 1.62 -8.22 13.30
C SER A 190 0.10 -8.34 13.11
N PRO A 191 -0.48 -8.09 11.92
CA PRO A 191 -1.92 -8.22 11.70
C PRO A 191 -2.51 -9.57 12.12
N LEU A 192 -1.76 -10.66 11.94
CA LEU A 192 -2.18 -12.00 12.37
C LEU A 192 -2.26 -12.15 13.89
N HIS A 193 -1.57 -11.31 14.66
CA HIS A 193 -1.56 -11.37 16.12
C HIS A 193 -2.51 -10.34 16.75
N CYS A 194 -2.89 -9.29 16.00
CA CYS A 194 -3.85 -8.29 16.46
C CYS A 194 -5.28 -8.85 16.51
N ASN A 195 -6.08 -8.41 17.48
CA ASN A 195 -7.51 -8.69 17.51
C ASN A 195 -8.25 -7.71 16.59
N PRO A 196 -9.07 -8.17 15.64
CA PRO A 196 -9.73 -7.30 14.69
C PRO A 196 -11.03 -6.71 15.23
N PRO A 197 -11.04 -5.49 15.81
CA PRO A 197 -12.29 -4.81 16.09
C PRO A 197 -12.77 -4.13 14.80
N ASN A 198 -13.97 -4.41 14.34
CA ASN A 198 -14.64 -3.64 13.29
C ASN A 198 -13.75 -3.24 12.08
N MET A 199 -12.94 -4.17 11.56
CA MET A 199 -12.10 -3.93 10.39
C MET A 199 -12.94 -3.42 9.22
N PRO A 200 -12.47 -2.43 8.46
CA PRO A 200 -13.11 -2.09 7.19
C PRO A 200 -13.05 -3.28 6.21
N PRO A 201 -13.91 -3.30 5.18
CA PRO A 201 -13.79 -4.30 4.13
C PRO A 201 -12.38 -4.38 3.58
N ILE A 202 -11.84 -5.59 3.46
CA ILE A 202 -10.47 -5.81 2.96
C ILE A 202 -10.47 -6.79 1.80
N LEU A 203 -9.88 -6.37 0.68
CA LEU A 203 -9.58 -7.20 -0.47
C LEU A 203 -8.08 -7.46 -0.53
N ILE A 204 -7.70 -8.73 -0.42
CA ILE A 204 -6.30 -9.16 -0.53
C ILE A 204 -6.10 -9.82 -1.89
N MET A 205 -5.00 -9.53 -2.57
CA MET A 205 -4.56 -10.24 -3.76
C MET A 205 -3.13 -10.74 -3.55
N HIS A 206 -2.89 -12.04 -3.77
CA HIS A 206 -1.60 -12.65 -3.44
C HIS A 206 -1.20 -13.71 -4.47
N GLY A 207 0.06 -13.69 -4.87
CA GLY A 207 0.61 -14.68 -5.81
C GLY A 207 0.87 -16.03 -5.16
N THR A 208 0.51 -17.14 -5.83
CA THR A 208 0.71 -18.49 -5.28
C THR A 208 2.18 -18.94 -5.29
N ALA A 209 3.02 -18.30 -6.12
CA ALA A 209 4.46 -18.56 -6.19
C ALA A 209 5.29 -17.46 -5.48
N ASP A 210 4.68 -16.71 -4.54
CA ASP A 210 5.38 -15.70 -3.75
C ASP A 210 6.38 -16.36 -2.79
N ASP A 211 7.67 -16.18 -3.07
CA ASP A 211 8.81 -16.69 -2.30
C ASP A 211 9.30 -15.69 -1.24
N CYS A 212 8.75 -14.48 -1.25
CA CYS A 212 9.09 -13.40 -0.32
C CYS A 212 8.13 -13.35 0.87
N VAL A 213 6.83 -13.34 0.63
CA VAL A 213 5.80 -13.33 1.67
C VAL A 213 4.91 -14.57 1.52
N PRO A 214 4.78 -15.40 2.56
CA PRO A 214 3.98 -16.64 2.46
C PRO A 214 2.49 -16.33 2.21
N ILE A 215 1.91 -16.85 1.14
CA ILE A 215 0.47 -16.73 0.86
C ILE A 215 -0.39 -17.36 1.96
N SER A 216 0.16 -18.32 2.72
CA SER A 216 -0.51 -18.92 3.88
C SER A 216 -0.94 -17.89 4.91
N ASP A 217 -0.18 -16.79 5.05
CA ASP A 217 -0.50 -15.73 6.00
C ASP A 217 -1.74 -14.95 5.54
N SER A 218 -1.86 -14.69 4.24
CA SER A 218 -3.07 -14.07 3.66
C SER A 218 -4.30 -14.96 3.82
N ARG A 219 -4.17 -16.27 3.62
CA ARG A 219 -5.25 -17.25 3.86
C ARG A 219 -5.70 -17.24 5.31
N ARG A 220 -4.74 -17.32 6.26
CA ARG A 220 -5.02 -17.30 7.72
C ARG A 220 -5.68 -15.98 8.13
N PHE A 221 -5.18 -14.85 7.62
CA PHE A 221 -5.70 -13.54 7.96
C PHE A 221 -7.13 -13.33 7.44
N ALA A 222 -7.40 -13.65 6.18
CA ALA A 222 -8.76 -13.55 5.63
C ALA A 222 -9.75 -14.44 6.40
N ALA A 223 -9.35 -15.66 6.73
CA ALA A 223 -10.17 -16.56 7.55
C ALA A 223 -10.43 -15.99 8.96
N LYS A 224 -9.40 -15.41 9.60
CA LYS A 224 -9.52 -14.76 10.92
C LYS A 224 -10.50 -13.59 10.90
N ILE A 225 -10.38 -12.69 9.93
CA ILE A 225 -11.28 -11.54 9.82
C ILE A 225 -12.74 -12.01 9.65
N ASN A 226 -12.98 -12.97 8.75
CA ASN A 226 -14.32 -13.49 8.49
C ASN A 226 -14.90 -14.24 9.70
N ALA A 227 -14.09 -14.99 10.44
CA ALA A 227 -14.50 -15.66 11.67
C ALA A 227 -14.91 -14.68 12.78
N CYS A 228 -14.37 -13.45 12.76
CA CYS A 228 -14.75 -12.35 13.67
C CYS A 228 -15.94 -11.52 13.14
N GLY A 229 -16.62 -11.94 12.07
CA GLY A 229 -17.77 -11.23 11.48
C GLY A 229 -17.37 -10.05 10.57
N GLY A 230 -16.07 -9.91 10.22
CA GLY A 230 -15.59 -8.94 9.25
C GLY A 230 -15.87 -9.36 7.80
N ASN A 231 -15.40 -8.56 6.86
CA ASN A 231 -15.55 -8.79 5.42
C ASN A 231 -14.17 -8.79 4.74
N ALA A 232 -13.56 -9.96 4.60
CA ALA A 232 -12.28 -10.16 3.93
C ALA A 232 -12.43 -11.10 2.73
N SER A 233 -11.91 -10.69 1.58
CA SER A 233 -11.80 -11.51 0.37
C SER A 233 -10.34 -11.69 -0.02
N LEU A 234 -9.97 -12.90 -0.47
CA LEU A 234 -8.64 -13.21 -0.97
C LEU A 234 -8.74 -13.67 -2.44
N ILE A 235 -7.97 -13.03 -3.30
CA ILE A 235 -7.73 -13.43 -4.69
C ILE A 235 -6.34 -14.04 -4.76
N GLU A 236 -6.28 -15.33 -5.06
CA GLU A 236 -5.01 -16.02 -5.31
C GLU A 236 -4.67 -15.92 -6.80
N VAL A 237 -3.51 -15.36 -7.11
CA VAL A 237 -3.04 -15.23 -8.49
C VAL A 237 -2.08 -16.38 -8.79
N GLN A 238 -2.55 -17.32 -9.62
CA GLN A 238 -1.80 -18.53 -9.94
C GLN A 238 -0.42 -18.20 -10.52
N ASP A 239 0.62 -18.85 -10.00
CA ASP A 239 2.03 -18.75 -10.40
C ASP A 239 2.63 -17.33 -10.35
N ALA A 240 1.93 -16.35 -9.82
CA ALA A 240 2.48 -15.02 -9.63
C ALA A 240 3.49 -15.00 -8.48
N VAL A 241 4.61 -14.33 -8.70
CA VAL A 241 5.66 -14.12 -7.70
C VAL A 241 5.44 -12.80 -6.96
N HIS A 242 6.24 -12.52 -5.93
CA HIS A 242 6.15 -11.28 -5.15
C HIS A 242 6.22 -10.01 -6.03
N ALA A 243 5.45 -8.98 -5.69
CA ALA A 243 5.40 -7.68 -6.38
C ALA A 243 4.94 -7.75 -7.85
N PHE A 244 4.09 -8.74 -8.20
CA PHE A 244 3.56 -8.93 -9.54
C PHE A 244 2.69 -7.77 -10.05
N ILE A 245 2.15 -6.95 -9.15
CA ILE A 245 1.27 -5.82 -9.46
C ILE A 245 2.04 -4.57 -9.92
N LEU A 246 3.35 -4.54 -9.73
CA LEU A 246 4.17 -3.39 -10.11
C LEU A 246 4.43 -3.42 -11.62
N TYR A 247 3.95 -2.39 -12.31
CA TYR A 247 4.06 -2.26 -13.76
C TYR A 247 5.52 -2.31 -14.23
N GLY A 248 5.80 -3.25 -15.17
CA GLY A 248 7.13 -3.41 -15.75
C GLY A 248 8.22 -3.80 -14.74
N TYR A 249 7.88 -4.43 -13.62
CA TYR A 249 8.88 -4.89 -12.64
C TYR A 249 9.34 -6.32 -12.89
N LYS A 250 8.47 -7.30 -12.70
CA LYS A 250 8.75 -8.73 -12.94
C LYS A 250 7.98 -9.29 -14.12
N TYR A 251 6.92 -8.61 -14.49
CA TYR A 251 6.05 -8.95 -15.61
C TYR A 251 5.90 -7.74 -16.51
N GLU A 252 5.45 -7.96 -17.73
CA GLU A 252 5.06 -6.87 -18.62
C GLU A 252 3.89 -6.07 -18.03
N SER A 253 3.80 -4.79 -18.41
CA SER A 253 2.77 -3.87 -17.90
C SER A 253 1.35 -4.38 -18.14
N ALA A 254 1.08 -5.03 -19.28
CA ALA A 254 -0.21 -5.62 -19.59
C ALA A 254 -0.66 -6.67 -18.55
N TYR A 255 0.29 -7.43 -17.97
CA TYR A 255 -0.02 -8.37 -16.90
C TYR A 255 -0.47 -7.66 -15.63
N ALA A 256 0.26 -6.63 -15.21
CA ALA A 256 -0.12 -5.85 -14.03
C ALA A 256 -1.47 -5.16 -14.24
N GLU A 257 -1.74 -4.63 -15.44
CA GLU A 257 -3.01 -4.00 -15.80
C GLU A 257 -4.18 -4.98 -15.75
N GLU A 258 -4.02 -6.21 -16.26
CA GLU A 258 -5.02 -7.27 -16.13
C GLU A 258 -5.33 -7.55 -14.64
N LYS A 259 -4.31 -7.60 -13.76
CA LYS A 259 -4.53 -7.85 -12.34
C LYS A 259 -5.19 -6.66 -11.64
N MET A 260 -4.89 -5.45 -12.06
CA MET A 260 -5.59 -4.25 -11.59
C MET A 260 -7.07 -4.26 -11.99
N GLN A 261 -7.40 -4.73 -13.20
CA GLN A 261 -8.80 -4.89 -13.61
C GLN A 261 -9.54 -5.91 -12.74
N ILE A 262 -8.93 -7.08 -12.52
CA ILE A 262 -9.49 -8.12 -11.63
C ILE A 262 -9.71 -7.57 -10.22
N LEU A 263 -8.72 -6.86 -9.67
CA LEU A 263 -8.80 -6.24 -8.34
C LEU A 263 -9.95 -5.23 -8.27
N LYS A 264 -10.05 -4.36 -9.27
CA LYS A 264 -11.11 -3.34 -9.35
C LYS A 264 -12.49 -3.97 -9.40
N ASP A 265 -12.70 -4.97 -10.26
CA ASP A 265 -14.01 -5.63 -10.43
C ASP A 265 -14.41 -6.36 -9.15
N ALA A 266 -13.48 -7.02 -8.48
CA ALA A 266 -13.73 -7.67 -7.20
C ALA A 266 -14.07 -6.65 -6.10
N TRP A 267 -13.36 -5.51 -6.08
CA TRP A 267 -13.64 -4.42 -5.16
C TRP A 267 -15.04 -3.80 -5.38
N ASP A 268 -15.39 -3.53 -6.63
CA ASP A 268 -16.70 -2.97 -6.97
C ASP A 268 -17.83 -3.92 -6.56
N LYS A 269 -17.66 -5.22 -6.81
CA LYS A 269 -18.60 -6.25 -6.35
C LYS A 269 -18.72 -6.28 -4.82
N MET A 270 -17.60 -6.18 -4.10
CA MET A 270 -17.55 -6.15 -2.64
C MET A 270 -18.25 -4.91 -2.06
N CYS A 271 -18.25 -3.80 -2.81
CA CYS A 271 -18.92 -2.55 -2.47
C CYS A 271 -20.38 -2.46 -2.99
N GLY A 272 -20.90 -3.51 -3.62
CA GLY A 272 -22.26 -3.54 -4.18
C GLY A 272 -22.43 -2.65 -5.43
N ARG A 273 -21.39 -2.55 -6.25
CA ARG A 273 -21.35 -1.77 -7.50
C ARG A 273 -21.22 -2.67 -8.71
#